data_31e24f49096593a29b28c1624407c9c7
#
_entry.id   31e24f49096593a29b28c1624407c9c7
#
_cell.length_a   1.000
_cell.length_b   1.000
_cell.length_c   1.000
_cell.angle_alpha   90.00
_cell.angle_beta   90.00
_cell.angle_gamma   90.00
#
_symmetry.space_group_name_H-M   'P 1'
#
loop_
_entity.id
_entity.type
_entity.pdbx_description
1 polymer ?
#
loop_
_entity_poly.entity_id
_entity_poly.type
_entity_poly.pdbx_seq_one_letter_code
_entity_poly.pdbx_strand_id
1 'polypeptide(L)'
;GDADPEETAFLQAMLPKLKEGDSVIRKDLGKDEYSAKDLEGYTSDNPLASTTSMMLVNIAKMNDGMDIKNTDILGQFESEIRKIESAGKPPKEYRKEVVGDDPANINDIGYGNNDIMAETSFHGTHVSGIIGAARNNELGMDGIAGNVEIMTLRAVPDGDEHDKDIALAIRYAVDNGAKVVNMSFGK
;
A
#
# COMPACT_ATOMS: atom_id res chain seq x y z
N GLY A 1 18.05 -4.68 -5.16
CA GLY A 1 18.55 -4.67 -6.54
C GLY A 1 18.11 -3.38 -7.19
N ASP A 2 19.00 -2.76 -7.96
CA ASP A 2 18.70 -1.53 -8.68
C ASP A 2 17.52 -1.81 -9.64
N ALA A 3 16.51 -0.96 -9.59
CA ALA A 3 15.35 -1.06 -10.50
C ALA A 3 15.86 -0.84 -11.94
N ASP A 4 15.36 -1.67 -12.88
CA ASP A 4 15.70 -1.53 -14.28
C ASP A 4 15.22 -0.16 -14.80
N PRO A 5 16.11 0.68 -15.35
CA PRO A 5 15.70 2.00 -15.86
C PRO A 5 14.64 1.93 -16.96
N GLU A 6 14.63 0.88 -17.77
CA GLU A 6 13.63 0.70 -18.83
C GLU A 6 12.26 0.35 -18.23
N GLU A 7 12.22 -0.53 -17.22
CA GLU A 7 11.01 -0.86 -16.48
C GLU A 7 10.42 0.35 -15.76
N THR A 8 11.29 1.14 -15.12
CA THR A 8 10.92 2.39 -14.46
C THR A 8 10.27 3.38 -15.42
N ALA A 9 10.92 3.65 -16.55
CA ALA A 9 10.41 4.57 -17.57
C ALA A 9 9.07 4.08 -18.14
N PHE A 10 8.92 2.76 -18.30
CA PHE A 10 7.67 2.16 -18.76
C PHE A 10 6.53 2.38 -17.76
N LEU A 11 6.75 2.09 -16.48
CA LEU A 11 5.75 2.28 -15.42
C LEU A 11 5.33 3.74 -15.28
N GLN A 12 6.29 4.66 -15.30
CA GLN A 12 6.03 6.11 -15.24
C GLN A 12 5.22 6.63 -16.44
N ALA A 13 5.47 6.10 -17.63
CA ALA A 13 4.72 6.47 -18.82
C ALA A 13 3.31 5.83 -18.86
N MET A 14 3.13 4.69 -18.24
CA MET A 14 1.89 3.93 -18.25
C MET A 14 0.88 4.41 -17.22
N LEU A 15 1.30 4.74 -16.00
CA LEU A 15 0.40 5.12 -14.91
C LEU A 15 -0.57 6.26 -15.24
N PRO A 16 -0.15 7.38 -15.86
CA PRO A 16 -1.08 8.46 -16.23
C PRO A 16 -2.18 7.97 -17.18
N LYS A 17 -1.83 7.11 -18.13
CA LYS A 17 -2.77 6.55 -19.10
C LYS A 17 -3.78 5.61 -18.44
N LEU A 18 -3.31 4.80 -17.48
CA LEU A 18 -4.17 3.93 -16.68
C LEU A 18 -5.15 4.74 -15.81
N LYS A 19 -4.70 5.82 -15.19
CA LYS A 19 -5.56 6.72 -14.41
C LYS A 19 -6.62 7.40 -15.28
N GLU A 20 -6.24 7.82 -16.48
CA GLU A 20 -7.19 8.41 -17.42
C GLU A 20 -8.23 7.37 -17.88
N GLY A 21 -7.81 6.16 -18.22
CA GLY A 21 -8.69 5.06 -18.57
C GLY A 21 -9.61 4.66 -17.40
N ASP A 22 -9.07 4.58 -16.18
CA ASP A 22 -9.84 4.34 -14.94
C ASP A 22 -10.91 5.39 -14.71
N SER A 23 -10.58 6.67 -14.93
CA SER A 23 -11.54 7.76 -14.79
C SER A 23 -12.74 7.63 -15.74
N VAL A 24 -12.49 7.17 -16.98
CA VAL A 24 -13.56 6.89 -17.95
C VAL A 24 -14.39 5.70 -17.50
N ILE A 25 -13.77 4.61 -17.06
CA ILE A 25 -14.46 3.40 -16.58
C ILE A 25 -15.36 3.73 -15.37
N ARG A 26 -14.85 4.49 -14.40
CA ARG A 26 -15.65 4.95 -13.24
C ARG A 26 -16.91 5.67 -13.67
N LYS A 27 -16.78 6.58 -14.64
CA LYS A 27 -17.89 7.33 -15.19
C LYS A 27 -18.89 6.44 -15.90
N ASP A 28 -18.41 5.49 -16.73
CA ASP A 28 -19.25 4.58 -17.50
C ASP A 28 -20.01 3.62 -16.59
N LEU A 29 -19.38 3.12 -15.52
CA LEU A 29 -19.98 2.23 -14.55
C LEU A 29 -20.80 2.95 -13.46
N GLY A 30 -20.64 4.28 -13.30
CA GLY A 30 -21.24 5.05 -12.22
C GLY A 30 -20.73 4.66 -10.82
N LYS A 31 -19.51 4.18 -10.73
CA LYS A 31 -18.86 3.69 -9.49
C LYS A 31 -17.46 4.25 -9.35
N ASP A 32 -17.08 4.71 -8.16
CA ASP A 32 -15.71 5.13 -7.86
C ASP A 32 -14.76 3.94 -7.66
N GLU A 33 -15.27 2.85 -7.11
CA GLU A 33 -14.58 1.57 -6.98
C GLU A 33 -15.31 0.49 -7.76
N TYR A 34 -14.55 -0.29 -8.50
CA TYR A 34 -15.01 -1.46 -9.23
C TYR A 34 -13.94 -2.56 -9.23
N SER A 35 -14.36 -3.78 -9.40
CA SER A 35 -13.46 -4.94 -9.48
C SER A 35 -13.30 -5.41 -10.94
N ALA A 36 -12.35 -6.30 -11.16
CA ALA A 36 -12.21 -6.98 -12.44
C ALA A 36 -13.48 -7.77 -12.84
N LYS A 37 -14.26 -8.21 -11.85
CA LYS A 37 -15.56 -8.86 -12.07
C LYS A 37 -16.60 -7.90 -12.64
N ASP A 38 -16.59 -6.64 -12.19
CA ASP A 38 -17.48 -5.60 -12.74
C ASP A 38 -17.13 -5.26 -14.21
N LEU A 39 -15.92 -5.61 -14.65
CA LEU A 39 -15.46 -5.40 -16.02
C LEU A 39 -15.78 -6.57 -16.96
N GLU A 40 -16.41 -7.63 -16.48
CA GLU A 40 -16.84 -8.72 -17.35
C GLU A 40 -17.88 -8.22 -18.36
N GLY A 41 -17.50 -8.26 -19.64
CA GLY A 41 -18.34 -7.74 -20.72
C GLY A 41 -18.31 -6.22 -20.92
N TYR A 42 -17.50 -5.49 -20.14
CA TYR A 42 -17.32 -4.05 -20.36
C TYR A 42 -16.64 -3.78 -21.69
N THR A 43 -17.19 -2.85 -22.46
CA THR A 43 -16.65 -2.37 -23.73
C THR A 43 -16.72 -0.83 -23.73
N SER A 44 -15.72 -0.20 -24.33
CA SER A 44 -15.67 1.26 -24.46
C SER A 44 -15.07 1.65 -25.81
N ASP A 45 -15.61 2.71 -26.41
CA ASP A 45 -15.02 3.33 -27.59
C ASP A 45 -13.79 4.18 -27.25
N ASN A 46 -13.54 4.44 -25.97
CA ASN A 46 -12.34 5.11 -25.50
C ASN A 46 -11.16 4.11 -25.44
N PRO A 47 -10.08 4.33 -26.23
CA PRO A 47 -8.96 3.38 -26.28
C PRO A 47 -8.25 3.18 -24.94
N LEU A 48 -8.17 4.23 -24.11
CA LEU A 48 -7.53 4.14 -22.80
C LEU A 48 -8.39 3.34 -21.82
N ALA A 49 -9.70 3.53 -21.82
CA ALA A 49 -10.61 2.74 -20.99
C ALA A 49 -10.58 1.26 -21.41
N SER A 50 -10.61 0.97 -22.71
CA SER A 50 -10.51 -0.38 -23.24
C SER A 50 -9.19 -1.05 -22.83
N THR A 51 -8.06 -0.37 -22.99
CA THR A 51 -6.73 -0.89 -22.60
C THR A 51 -6.64 -1.10 -21.09
N THR A 52 -7.10 -0.13 -20.30
CA THR A 52 -7.09 -0.19 -18.83
C THR A 52 -7.95 -1.36 -18.33
N SER A 53 -9.15 -1.54 -18.87
CA SER A 53 -10.03 -2.64 -18.45
C SER A 53 -9.40 -4.01 -18.74
N MET A 54 -8.81 -4.22 -19.92
CA MET A 54 -8.10 -5.45 -20.25
C MET A 54 -6.92 -5.70 -19.30
N MET A 55 -6.16 -4.67 -18.97
CA MET A 55 -5.03 -4.80 -18.08
C MET A 55 -5.46 -5.16 -16.65
N LEU A 56 -6.46 -4.48 -16.10
CA LEU A 56 -6.99 -4.77 -14.76
C LEU A 56 -7.52 -6.21 -14.67
N VAL A 57 -8.26 -6.66 -15.67
CA VAL A 57 -8.77 -8.04 -15.73
C VAL A 57 -7.62 -9.06 -15.83
N ASN A 58 -6.57 -8.77 -16.61
CA ASN A 58 -5.43 -9.69 -16.73
C ASN A 58 -4.64 -9.78 -15.41
N ILE A 59 -4.40 -8.65 -14.73
CA ILE A 59 -3.73 -8.62 -13.42
C ILE A 59 -4.55 -9.42 -12.41
N ALA A 60 -5.86 -9.22 -12.36
CA ALA A 60 -6.74 -9.94 -11.47
C ALA A 60 -6.70 -11.45 -11.71
N LYS A 61 -6.76 -11.88 -12.97
CA LYS A 61 -6.65 -13.31 -13.34
C LYS A 61 -5.31 -13.93 -12.95
N MET A 62 -4.21 -13.19 -13.09
CA MET A 62 -2.87 -13.67 -12.71
C MET A 62 -2.72 -13.84 -11.19
N ASN A 63 -3.52 -13.12 -10.40
CA ASN A 63 -3.50 -13.16 -8.95
C ASN A 63 -4.67 -13.97 -8.35
N ASP A 64 -5.40 -14.73 -9.16
CA ASP A 64 -6.61 -15.48 -8.76
C ASP A 64 -7.64 -14.63 -7.99
N GLY A 65 -7.70 -13.33 -8.31
CA GLY A 65 -8.45 -12.34 -7.54
C GLY A 65 -9.36 -11.44 -8.39
N MET A 66 -10.44 -11.98 -8.99
CA MET A 66 -11.38 -11.16 -9.76
C MET A 66 -12.12 -10.08 -8.94
N ASP A 67 -12.06 -10.15 -7.60
CA ASP A 67 -12.63 -9.17 -6.70
C ASP A 67 -11.65 -8.03 -6.31
N ILE A 68 -10.39 -8.09 -6.81
CA ILE A 68 -9.40 -7.01 -6.61
C ILE A 68 -9.95 -5.71 -7.20
N LYS A 69 -9.86 -4.63 -6.43
CA LYS A 69 -10.37 -3.33 -6.84
C LYS A 69 -9.40 -2.57 -7.74
N ASN A 70 -9.96 -1.71 -8.61
CA ASN A 70 -9.18 -0.77 -9.41
C ASN A 70 -8.25 0.10 -8.55
N THR A 71 -8.74 0.58 -7.41
CA THR A 71 -7.98 1.38 -6.45
C THR A 71 -6.76 0.64 -5.89
N ASP A 72 -6.89 -0.66 -5.61
CA ASP A 72 -5.79 -1.47 -5.09
C ASP A 72 -4.68 -1.65 -6.15
N ILE A 73 -5.07 -1.97 -7.38
CA ILE A 73 -4.11 -2.16 -8.47
C ILE A 73 -3.39 -0.84 -8.80
N LEU A 74 -4.13 0.26 -8.96
CA LEU A 74 -3.52 1.55 -9.24
C LEU A 74 -2.63 2.03 -8.08
N GLY A 75 -3.05 1.82 -6.84
CA GLY A 75 -2.26 2.13 -5.65
C GLY A 75 -0.95 1.34 -5.58
N GLN A 76 -0.95 0.07 -6.00
CA GLN A 76 0.28 -0.72 -6.10
C GLN A 76 1.26 -0.15 -7.13
N PHE A 77 0.78 0.24 -8.33
CA PHE A 77 1.62 0.89 -9.33
C PHE A 77 2.21 2.21 -8.83
N GLU A 78 1.40 3.02 -8.16
CA GLU A 78 1.87 4.29 -7.57
C GLU A 78 2.94 4.06 -6.50
N SER A 79 2.73 3.06 -5.65
CA SER A 79 3.70 2.69 -4.61
C SER A 79 5.03 2.24 -5.22
N GLU A 80 4.98 1.40 -6.25
CA GLU A 80 6.16 0.90 -6.92
C GLU A 80 6.96 2.03 -7.59
N ILE A 81 6.28 2.95 -8.28
CA ILE A 81 6.92 4.13 -8.87
C ILE A 81 7.57 4.99 -7.78
N ARG A 82 6.86 5.24 -6.65
CA ARG A 82 7.45 5.99 -5.52
C ARG A 82 8.69 5.34 -4.95
N LYS A 83 8.70 4.01 -4.78
CA LYS A 83 9.88 3.28 -4.32
C LYS A 83 11.05 3.46 -5.29
N ILE A 84 10.80 3.28 -6.58
CA ILE A 84 11.82 3.45 -7.62
C ILE A 84 12.34 4.90 -7.66
N GLU A 85 11.46 5.89 -7.57
CA GLU A 85 11.83 7.31 -7.59
C GLU A 85 12.60 7.75 -6.33
N SER A 86 12.36 7.08 -5.20
CA SER A 86 13.07 7.33 -3.95
C SER A 86 14.39 6.57 -3.85
N ALA A 87 14.56 5.49 -4.63
CA ALA A 87 15.78 4.71 -4.63
C ALA A 87 16.99 5.57 -5.03
N GLY A 88 18.05 5.52 -4.25
CA GLY A 88 19.29 6.27 -4.47
C GLY A 88 19.21 7.79 -4.25
N LYS A 89 18.06 8.32 -3.80
CA LYS A 89 17.96 9.72 -3.37
C LYS A 89 18.10 9.82 -1.86
N PRO A 90 18.80 10.84 -1.35
CA PRO A 90 18.78 11.09 0.09
C PRO A 90 17.32 11.33 0.52
N PRO A 91 16.90 10.80 1.67
CA PRO A 91 15.57 11.03 2.19
C PRO A 91 15.27 12.53 2.23
N LYS A 92 14.08 12.93 1.79
CA LYS A 92 13.64 14.32 1.95
C LYS A 92 13.61 14.63 3.45
N GLU A 93 14.15 15.78 3.85
CA GLU A 93 14.16 16.24 5.25
C GLU A 93 12.76 16.71 5.72
N TYR A 94 11.72 15.93 5.44
CA TYR A 94 10.35 16.24 5.90
C TYR A 94 10.09 15.70 7.32
N ARG A 95 10.97 14.87 7.86
CA ARG A 95 10.74 14.19 9.14
C ARG A 95 10.50 15.16 10.29
N LYS A 96 11.28 16.25 10.35
CA LYS A 96 11.12 17.27 11.37
C LYS A 96 9.74 17.95 11.29
N GLU A 97 9.27 18.24 10.09
CA GLU A 97 7.98 18.93 9.86
C GLU A 97 6.78 18.02 10.08
N VAL A 98 6.87 16.75 9.68
CA VAL A 98 5.74 15.81 9.71
C VAL A 98 5.64 15.06 11.04
N VAL A 99 6.75 14.56 11.55
CA VAL A 99 6.76 13.73 12.76
C VAL A 99 7.54 14.34 13.92
N GLY A 100 8.23 15.46 13.72
CA GLY A 100 9.02 16.14 14.76
C GLY A 100 10.37 15.51 15.04
N ASP A 101 10.84 14.58 14.18
CA ASP A 101 12.11 13.88 14.38
C ASP A 101 13.33 14.71 13.98
N ASP A 102 14.36 14.67 14.81
CA ASP A 102 15.73 15.04 14.44
C ASP A 102 16.54 13.77 14.11
N PRO A 103 16.70 13.42 12.82
CA PRO A 103 17.37 12.17 12.42
C PRO A 103 18.87 12.15 12.80
N ALA A 104 19.48 13.30 13.05
CA ALA A 104 20.87 13.39 13.50
C ALA A 104 21.03 13.12 15.03
N ASN A 105 19.93 13.13 15.78
CA ASN A 105 19.95 12.95 17.23
C ASN A 105 19.33 11.60 17.63
N ILE A 106 20.19 10.64 17.97
CA ILE A 106 19.75 9.31 18.43
C ILE A 106 18.96 9.34 19.75
N ASN A 107 19.10 10.39 20.54
CA ASN A 107 18.41 10.58 21.82
C ASN A 107 17.06 11.29 21.67
N ASP A 108 16.72 11.76 20.49
CA ASP A 108 15.40 12.27 20.20
C ASP A 108 14.43 11.09 20.06
N ILE A 109 13.58 10.89 21.07
CA ILE A 109 12.68 9.73 21.19
C ILE A 109 11.22 10.13 21.31
N GLY A 110 10.91 11.42 21.36
CA GLY A 110 9.58 11.97 21.62
C GLY A 110 8.83 12.45 20.37
N TYR A 111 9.10 11.86 19.22
CA TYR A 111 8.49 12.24 17.94
C TYR A 111 7.44 11.23 17.45
N GLY A 112 6.76 11.61 16.39
CA GLY A 112 5.68 10.82 15.79
C GLY A 112 4.32 11.45 16.04
N ASN A 113 3.30 10.86 15.45
CA ASN A 113 1.92 11.27 15.60
C ASN A 113 0.98 10.05 15.54
N ASN A 114 -0.31 10.24 15.62
CA ASN A 114 -1.31 9.19 15.59
C ASN A 114 -1.88 8.91 14.19
N ASP A 115 -1.27 9.43 13.14
CA ASP A 115 -1.66 9.14 11.77
C ASP A 115 -1.08 7.80 11.33
N ILE A 116 -1.90 6.76 11.41
CA ILE A 116 -1.57 5.41 10.95
C ILE A 116 -2.06 5.12 9.54
N MET A 117 -2.84 6.06 8.94
CA MET A 117 -3.34 5.90 7.58
C MET A 117 -2.30 6.36 6.58
N ALA A 118 -1.80 5.45 5.77
CA ALA A 118 -0.98 5.76 4.62
C ALA A 118 -1.82 5.70 3.35
N GLU A 119 -1.44 6.43 2.30
CA GLU A 119 -2.05 6.28 0.97
C GLU A 119 -1.96 4.83 0.48
N THR A 120 -0.92 4.11 0.90
CA THR A 120 -0.68 2.70 0.59
C THR A 120 -0.66 1.85 1.85
N SER A 121 -1.79 1.73 2.53
CA SER A 121 -1.93 0.86 3.71
C SER A 121 -2.09 -0.63 3.38
N PHE A 122 -1.97 -1.01 2.10
CA PHE A 122 -2.25 -2.36 1.61
C PHE A 122 -1.49 -3.45 2.39
N HIS A 123 -0.17 -3.35 2.50
CA HIS A 123 0.65 -4.39 3.13
C HIS A 123 0.29 -4.57 4.61
N GLY A 124 0.22 -3.49 5.39
CA GLY A 124 -0.16 -3.54 6.80
C GLY A 124 -1.57 -4.06 7.02
N THR A 125 -2.51 -3.66 6.17
CA THR A 125 -3.90 -4.15 6.19
C THR A 125 -3.96 -5.64 5.89
N HIS A 126 -3.24 -6.11 4.88
CA HIS A 126 -3.20 -7.52 4.49
C HIS A 126 -2.60 -8.40 5.60
N VAL A 127 -1.46 -7.99 6.16
CA VAL A 127 -0.82 -8.69 7.29
C VAL A 127 -1.74 -8.75 8.49
N SER A 128 -2.38 -7.63 8.86
CA SER A 128 -3.33 -7.55 9.96
C SER A 128 -4.55 -8.45 9.72
N GLY A 129 -5.04 -8.52 8.48
CA GLY A 129 -6.14 -9.38 8.08
C GLY A 129 -5.80 -10.87 8.23
N ILE A 130 -4.62 -11.30 7.80
CA ILE A 130 -4.16 -12.69 7.99
C ILE A 130 -4.10 -13.04 9.47
N ILE A 131 -3.61 -12.12 10.31
CA ILE A 131 -3.50 -12.35 11.75
C ILE A 131 -4.88 -12.44 12.40
N GLY A 132 -5.74 -11.43 12.20
CA GLY A 132 -6.90 -11.24 13.06
C GLY A 132 -8.14 -10.66 12.37
N ALA A 133 -8.39 -10.92 11.08
CA ALA A 133 -9.65 -10.54 10.47
C ALA A 133 -10.84 -11.17 11.22
N ALA A 134 -11.92 -10.39 11.37
CA ALA A 134 -13.12 -10.82 12.07
C ALA A 134 -13.70 -12.08 11.42
N ARG A 135 -13.98 -13.08 12.27
CA ARG A 135 -14.41 -14.39 11.81
C ARG A 135 -15.93 -14.50 11.81
N ASN A 136 -16.46 -15.39 10.97
CA ASN A 136 -17.88 -15.74 10.91
C ASN A 136 -18.79 -14.52 10.63
N ASN A 137 -18.34 -13.58 9.80
CA ASN A 137 -19.10 -12.38 9.42
C ASN A 137 -19.54 -12.40 7.95
N GLU A 138 -19.29 -13.48 7.23
CA GLU A 138 -19.59 -13.66 5.81
C GLU A 138 -18.90 -12.62 4.88
N LEU A 139 -17.82 -12.00 5.36
CA LEU A 139 -17.04 -11.01 4.64
C LEU A 139 -15.58 -11.44 4.51
N GLY A 140 -15.11 -11.62 3.28
CA GLY A 140 -13.71 -11.88 3.01
C GLY A 140 -13.19 -13.17 3.63
N MET A 141 -12.03 -13.09 4.29
CA MET A 141 -11.34 -14.24 4.88
C MET A 141 -11.34 -14.14 6.40
N ASP A 142 -11.35 -15.28 7.07
CA ASP A 142 -11.16 -15.37 8.52
C ASP A 142 -9.69 -15.22 8.89
N GLY A 143 -9.39 -14.41 9.90
CA GLY A 143 -8.07 -14.33 10.50
C GLY A 143 -7.68 -15.63 11.23
N ILE A 144 -6.38 -15.90 11.36
CA ILE A 144 -5.87 -17.09 12.05
C ILE A 144 -6.23 -17.06 13.54
N ALA A 145 -6.14 -15.87 14.16
CA ALA A 145 -6.41 -15.69 15.59
C ALA A 145 -7.73 -14.93 15.81
N GLY A 146 -8.67 -15.56 16.52
CA GLY A 146 -9.99 -14.97 16.79
C GLY A 146 -10.09 -14.16 18.08
N ASN A 147 -9.00 -14.06 18.87
CA ASN A 147 -8.99 -13.44 20.20
C ASN A 147 -7.77 -12.51 20.37
N VAL A 148 -7.45 -11.76 19.37
CA VAL A 148 -6.33 -10.80 19.37
C VAL A 148 -6.83 -9.38 19.15
N GLU A 149 -6.10 -8.44 19.70
CA GLU A 149 -6.19 -7.02 19.39
C GLU A 149 -4.94 -6.62 18.64
N ILE A 150 -5.07 -5.79 17.62
CA ILE A 150 -3.96 -5.37 16.77
C ILE A 150 -3.60 -3.93 17.11
N MET A 151 -2.34 -3.72 17.51
CA MET A 151 -1.73 -2.43 17.69
C MET A 151 -0.91 -2.10 16.44
N THR A 152 -1.37 -1.15 15.64
CA THR A 152 -0.68 -0.73 14.43
C THR A 152 0.37 0.32 14.76
N LEU A 153 1.62 0.05 14.37
CA LEU A 153 2.75 0.98 14.47
C LEU A 153 3.30 1.22 13.06
N ARG A 154 3.02 2.39 12.51
CA ARG A 154 3.49 2.79 11.18
C ARG A 154 4.93 3.27 11.28
N ALA A 155 5.90 2.39 11.00
CA ALA A 155 7.33 2.65 11.17
C ALA A 155 8.14 2.48 9.87
N VAL A 156 7.53 1.96 8.80
CA VAL A 156 8.21 1.73 7.52
C VAL A 156 7.61 2.65 6.46
N PRO A 157 8.38 3.61 5.91
CA PRO A 157 7.94 4.51 4.84
C PRO A 157 8.00 3.84 3.46
N ASP A 158 7.59 4.58 2.42
CA ASP A 158 8.00 4.26 1.05
C ASP A 158 9.50 4.56 0.91
N GLY A 159 10.32 3.53 0.86
CA GLY A 159 11.79 3.58 0.91
C GLY A 159 12.35 2.73 2.05
N ASP A 160 13.61 2.96 2.41
CA ASP A 160 14.25 2.20 3.47
C ASP A 160 13.73 2.61 4.85
N GLU A 161 13.50 1.62 5.70
CA GLU A 161 13.20 1.81 7.11
C GLU A 161 14.39 2.42 7.87
N HIS A 162 14.07 3.24 8.88
CA HIS A 162 15.07 3.78 9.80
C HIS A 162 15.16 2.93 11.06
N ASP A 163 16.36 2.46 11.39
CA ASP A 163 16.60 1.60 12.56
C ASP A 163 16.14 2.26 13.87
N LYS A 164 16.27 3.58 13.99
CA LYS A 164 15.78 4.38 15.12
C LYS A 164 14.27 4.26 15.28
N ASP A 165 13.51 4.39 14.19
CA ASP A 165 12.04 4.29 14.20
C ASP A 165 11.59 2.89 14.59
N ILE A 166 12.24 1.86 14.05
CA ILE A 166 11.95 0.47 14.38
C ILE A 166 12.22 0.18 15.86
N ALA A 167 13.35 0.64 16.38
CA ALA A 167 13.69 0.46 17.79
C ALA A 167 12.67 1.14 18.71
N LEU A 168 12.24 2.35 18.38
CA LEU A 168 11.22 3.08 19.13
C LEU A 168 9.84 2.45 19.03
N ALA A 169 9.47 1.95 17.85
CA ALA A 169 8.21 1.24 17.65
C ALA A 169 8.14 -0.04 18.50
N ILE A 170 9.24 -0.82 18.54
CA ILE A 170 9.32 -2.02 19.40
C ILE A 170 9.16 -1.64 20.89
N ARG A 171 9.86 -0.61 21.35
CA ARG A 171 9.74 -0.14 22.74
C ARG A 171 8.32 0.32 23.05
N TYR A 172 7.73 1.13 22.18
CA TYR A 172 6.35 1.58 22.31
C TYR A 172 5.37 0.40 22.38
N ALA A 173 5.53 -0.59 21.52
CA ALA A 173 4.70 -1.80 21.55
C ALA A 173 4.75 -2.50 22.90
N VAL A 174 5.96 -2.71 23.44
CA VAL A 174 6.18 -3.37 24.74
C VAL A 174 5.59 -2.54 25.87
N ASP A 175 5.86 -1.23 25.91
CA ASP A 175 5.40 -0.33 26.97
C ASP A 175 3.86 -0.21 26.97
N ASN A 176 3.21 -0.40 25.82
CA ASN A 176 1.75 -0.42 25.68
C ASN A 176 1.13 -1.82 25.70
N GLY A 177 1.89 -2.84 26.12
CA GLY A 177 1.37 -4.15 26.47
C GLY A 177 1.30 -5.18 25.35
N ALA A 178 1.88 -4.91 24.18
CA ALA A 178 1.97 -5.91 23.11
C ALA A 178 2.73 -7.17 23.60
N LYS A 179 2.21 -8.33 23.25
CA LYS A 179 2.79 -9.64 23.64
C LYS A 179 3.56 -10.28 22.50
N VAL A 180 3.20 -9.94 21.27
CA VAL A 180 3.82 -10.43 20.04
C VAL A 180 4.04 -9.22 19.13
N VAL A 181 5.19 -9.13 18.48
CA VAL A 181 5.50 -8.10 17.49
C VAL A 181 5.73 -8.80 16.15
N ASN A 182 4.94 -8.44 15.15
CA ASN A 182 5.12 -8.90 13.78
C ASN A 182 5.89 -7.84 12.99
N MET A 183 6.98 -8.25 12.34
CA MET A 183 7.87 -7.38 11.57
C MET A 183 8.04 -7.97 10.17
N SER A 184 7.07 -7.69 9.27
CA SER A 184 7.07 -8.17 7.89
C SER A 184 7.79 -7.18 6.96
N PHE A 185 9.05 -6.90 7.27
CA PHE A 185 9.95 -6.06 6.49
C PHE A 185 11.39 -6.55 6.63
N GLY A 186 12.29 -6.03 5.81
CA GLY A 186 13.72 -6.36 5.87
C GLY A 186 14.50 -5.67 4.75
N LYS A 187 15.80 -5.61 4.89
CA LYS A 187 16.75 -5.11 3.91
C LYS A 187 17.39 -6.25 3.14
#